data_6ffa68f2af7caa62ce789c0c27aff52a
#
_entry.id   6ffa68f2af7caa62ce789c0c27aff52a
#
_cell.length_a   1.000
_cell.length_b   1.000
_cell.length_c   1.000
_cell.angle_alpha   90.00
_cell.angle_beta   90.00
_cell.angle_gamma   90.00
#
_symmetry.space_group_name_H-M   'P 1'
#
loop_
_entity.id
_entity.type
_entity.pdbx_description
1 polymer ?
#
loop_
_entity_poly.entity_id
_entity_poly.type
_entity_poly.pdbx_seq_one_letter_code
_entity_poly.pdbx_strand_id
1 'polypeptide(L)'
;MHNPDQSQDVSAGEVLAPYLHARAADFLRGLRLHGESGSATAGSEEAARTLRGAARRISGTLHTFRPLLDTAWADQLRTELAWLSGTLALEHACTSRLIRLVDALSRLSSGTAGMTGSGPVPAARGSEAAGLTVGAARAGALLERQLTLARTRAHSASLQALGSARFHAVADAVALLA
;
A
#
# COMPACT_ATOMS: atom_id res chain seq x y z
N MET A 1 -0.77 -51.67 -29.05
CA MET A 1 -1.48 -50.45 -29.45
C MET A 1 -1.52 -49.54 -28.20
N HIS A 2 -0.58 -48.61 -28.14
CA HIS A 2 -0.47 -47.66 -27.06
C HIS A 2 -1.24 -46.40 -27.54
N ASN A 3 -2.28 -46.05 -26.80
CA ASN A 3 -3.06 -44.84 -27.08
C ASN A 3 -2.42 -43.67 -26.34
N PRO A 4 -1.70 -42.76 -26.97
CA PRO A 4 -0.94 -41.70 -26.31
C PRO A 4 -1.66 -40.35 -26.33
N ASP A 5 -2.99 -40.33 -26.21
CA ASP A 5 -3.67 -39.05 -26.34
C ASP A 5 -4.83 -38.89 -25.33
N GLN A 6 -4.51 -39.09 -24.04
CA GLN A 6 -5.27 -38.47 -22.94
C GLN A 6 -4.43 -37.30 -22.40
N SER A 7 -4.16 -36.33 -23.23
CA SER A 7 -3.92 -34.98 -22.74
C SER A 7 -5.20 -34.59 -22.03
N GLN A 8 -5.21 -34.68 -20.69
CA GLN A 8 -6.29 -34.15 -19.88
C GLN A 8 -6.29 -32.64 -20.18
N ASP A 9 -7.21 -32.20 -21.02
CA ASP A 9 -7.48 -30.79 -21.23
C ASP A 9 -7.96 -30.20 -19.90
N VAL A 10 -6.98 -29.74 -19.10
CA VAL A 10 -7.26 -29.06 -17.82
C VAL A 10 -8.01 -27.78 -18.16
N SER A 11 -9.25 -27.68 -17.75
CA SER A 11 -10.04 -26.48 -18.01
C SER A 11 -9.44 -25.26 -17.31
N ALA A 12 -9.56 -24.10 -17.93
CA ALA A 12 -9.09 -22.84 -17.31
C ALA A 12 -9.72 -22.62 -15.91
N GLY A 13 -10.94 -23.13 -15.70
CA GLY A 13 -11.59 -23.08 -14.38
C GLY A 13 -10.89 -23.93 -13.33
N GLU A 14 -10.41 -25.13 -13.70
CA GLU A 14 -9.70 -26.03 -12.78
C GLU A 14 -8.35 -25.45 -12.33
N VAL A 15 -7.71 -24.62 -13.14
CA VAL A 15 -6.46 -23.90 -12.75
C VAL A 15 -6.78 -22.64 -11.96
N LEU A 16 -7.82 -21.93 -12.35
CA LEU A 16 -8.19 -20.64 -11.75
C LEU A 16 -8.75 -20.78 -10.34
N ALA A 17 -9.60 -21.79 -10.10
CA ALA A 17 -10.26 -21.98 -8.82
C ALA A 17 -9.26 -22.19 -7.65
N PRO A 18 -8.28 -23.10 -7.71
CA PRO A 18 -7.29 -23.26 -6.64
C PRO A 18 -6.46 -21.98 -6.40
N TYR A 19 -6.16 -21.23 -7.45
CA TYR A 19 -5.45 -19.97 -7.32
C TYR A 19 -6.29 -18.92 -6.57
N LEU A 20 -7.55 -18.74 -6.94
CA LEU A 20 -8.46 -17.80 -6.26
C LEU A 20 -8.71 -18.23 -4.82
N HIS A 21 -8.89 -19.53 -4.55
CA HIS A 21 -8.97 -20.08 -3.18
C HIS A 21 -7.76 -19.69 -2.35
N ALA A 22 -6.55 -19.89 -2.86
CA ALA A 22 -5.33 -19.55 -2.14
C ALA A 22 -5.25 -18.02 -1.85
N ARG A 23 -5.67 -17.17 -2.80
CA ARG A 23 -5.68 -15.71 -2.61
C ARG A 23 -6.77 -15.25 -1.64
N ALA A 24 -7.93 -15.88 -1.66
CA ALA A 24 -8.99 -15.64 -0.69
C ALA A 24 -8.54 -16.04 0.73
N ALA A 25 -7.89 -17.19 0.88
CA ALA A 25 -7.31 -17.61 2.15
C ALA A 25 -6.24 -16.65 2.67
N ASP A 26 -5.38 -16.10 1.80
CA ASP A 26 -4.40 -15.06 2.17
C ASP A 26 -5.10 -13.79 2.66
N PHE A 27 -6.19 -13.38 2.00
CA PHE A 27 -6.99 -12.22 2.40
C PHE A 27 -7.62 -12.43 3.79
N LEU A 28 -8.28 -13.55 4.01
CA LEU A 28 -8.91 -13.87 5.29
C LEU A 28 -7.88 -14.02 6.42
N ARG A 29 -6.69 -14.56 6.13
CA ARG A 29 -5.56 -14.60 7.08
C ARG A 29 -5.09 -13.21 7.44
N GLY A 30 -4.93 -12.31 6.45
CA GLY A 30 -4.57 -10.91 6.68
C GLY A 30 -5.61 -10.17 7.53
N LEU A 31 -6.89 -10.47 7.33
CA LEU A 31 -7.97 -9.92 8.15
C LEU A 31 -7.88 -10.39 9.61
N ARG A 32 -7.63 -11.67 9.84
CA ARG A 32 -7.45 -12.22 11.19
C ARG A 32 -6.25 -11.58 11.89
N LEU A 33 -5.11 -11.51 11.22
CA LEU A 33 -3.91 -10.84 11.75
C LEU A 33 -4.17 -9.38 12.12
N HIS A 34 -4.98 -8.67 11.32
CA HIS A 34 -5.35 -7.30 11.64
C HIS A 34 -6.20 -7.22 12.91
N GLY A 35 -7.17 -8.12 13.08
CA GLY A 35 -7.98 -8.21 14.29
C GLY A 35 -7.17 -8.57 15.56
N GLU A 36 -6.17 -9.44 15.42
CA GLU A 36 -5.30 -9.87 16.52
C GLU A 36 -4.23 -8.83 16.89
N SER A 37 -3.81 -7.99 15.94
CA SER A 37 -2.73 -7.01 16.14
C SER A 37 -3.10 -5.84 17.05
N GLY A 38 -4.37 -5.59 17.30
CA GLY A 38 -4.85 -4.51 18.16
C GLY A 38 -4.22 -3.15 17.82
N SER A 39 -3.67 -2.46 18.83
CA SER A 39 -2.99 -1.17 18.68
C SER A 39 -1.50 -1.27 18.35
N ALA A 40 -0.94 -2.47 18.18
CA ALA A 40 0.47 -2.66 17.85
C ALA A 40 0.73 -2.22 16.39
N THR A 41 1.37 -1.07 16.21
CA THR A 41 1.57 -0.42 14.90
C THR A 41 2.26 -1.31 13.86
N ALA A 42 3.28 -2.06 14.24
CA ALA A 42 4.03 -2.92 13.29
C ALA A 42 3.19 -4.11 12.77
N GLY A 43 2.44 -4.78 13.65
CA GLY A 43 1.57 -5.89 13.26
C GLY A 43 0.41 -5.42 12.38
N SER A 44 -0.17 -4.27 12.69
CA SER A 44 -1.26 -3.67 11.91
C SER A 44 -0.79 -3.25 10.50
N GLU A 45 0.42 -2.70 10.35
CA GLU A 45 0.99 -2.35 9.04
C GLU A 45 1.25 -3.59 8.18
N GLU A 46 1.75 -4.68 8.77
CA GLU A 46 1.98 -5.93 8.05
C GLU A 46 0.66 -6.60 7.62
N ALA A 47 -0.34 -6.63 8.50
CA ALA A 47 -1.68 -7.12 8.20
C ALA A 47 -2.33 -6.30 7.07
N ALA A 48 -2.26 -4.97 7.12
CA ALA A 48 -2.77 -4.10 6.06
C ALA A 48 -2.04 -4.32 4.72
N ARG A 49 -0.72 -4.57 4.76
CA ARG A 49 0.07 -4.91 3.57
C ARG A 49 -0.35 -6.23 2.96
N THR A 50 -0.56 -7.26 3.78
CA THR A 50 -1.03 -8.59 3.38
C THR A 50 -2.42 -8.52 2.76
N LEU A 51 -3.38 -7.87 3.42
CA LEU A 51 -4.74 -7.64 2.90
C LEU A 51 -4.71 -6.93 1.55
N ARG A 52 -3.95 -5.85 1.44
CA ARG A 52 -3.82 -5.08 0.19
C ARG A 52 -3.19 -5.91 -0.92
N GLY A 53 -2.18 -6.72 -0.59
CA GLY A 53 -1.53 -7.62 -1.53
C GLY A 53 -2.49 -8.68 -2.09
N ALA A 54 -3.27 -9.32 -1.22
CA ALA A 54 -4.27 -10.31 -1.60
C ALA A 54 -5.39 -9.67 -2.43
N ALA A 55 -5.95 -8.54 -1.98
CA ALA A 55 -7.00 -7.81 -2.70
C ALA A 55 -6.57 -7.44 -4.13
N ARG A 56 -5.34 -6.97 -4.31
CA ARG A 56 -4.81 -6.64 -5.64
C ARG A 56 -4.63 -7.85 -6.53
N ARG A 57 -4.19 -9.00 -5.98
CA ARG A 57 -4.04 -10.23 -6.75
C ARG A 57 -5.40 -10.78 -7.18
N ILE A 58 -6.38 -10.82 -6.28
CA ILE A 58 -7.76 -11.22 -6.61
C ILE A 58 -8.31 -10.30 -7.69
N SER A 59 -8.25 -8.99 -7.51
CA SER A 59 -8.73 -8.01 -8.50
C SER A 59 -8.07 -8.17 -9.87
N GLY A 60 -6.75 -8.40 -9.91
CA GLY A 60 -5.99 -8.65 -11.14
C GLY A 60 -6.45 -9.93 -11.85
N THR A 61 -6.64 -11.01 -11.08
CA THR A 61 -7.11 -12.30 -11.61
C THR A 61 -8.53 -12.19 -12.17
N LEU A 62 -9.46 -11.54 -11.45
CA LEU A 62 -10.81 -11.28 -11.93
C LEU A 62 -10.83 -10.45 -13.20
N HIS A 63 -9.87 -9.53 -13.36
CA HIS A 63 -9.73 -8.75 -14.59
C HIS A 63 -9.25 -9.61 -15.76
N THR A 64 -8.18 -10.35 -15.56
CA THR A 64 -7.55 -11.16 -16.61
C THR A 64 -8.50 -12.25 -17.12
N PHE A 65 -9.21 -12.90 -16.21
CA PHE A 65 -10.11 -14.02 -16.54
C PHE A 65 -11.58 -13.60 -16.58
N ARG A 66 -11.87 -12.32 -16.74
CA ARG A 66 -13.22 -11.76 -16.81
C ARG A 66 -14.16 -12.51 -17.75
N PRO A 67 -13.73 -12.96 -18.96
CA PRO A 67 -14.60 -13.70 -19.89
C PRO A 67 -15.08 -15.06 -19.37
N LEU A 68 -14.41 -15.63 -18.37
CA LEU A 68 -14.75 -16.94 -17.77
C LEU A 68 -15.64 -16.82 -16.52
N LEU A 69 -15.97 -15.60 -16.09
CA LEU A 69 -16.66 -15.30 -14.85
C LEU A 69 -17.96 -14.56 -15.12
N ASP A 70 -18.85 -14.54 -14.14
CA ASP A 70 -19.93 -13.56 -14.14
C ASP A 70 -19.34 -12.15 -14.13
N THR A 71 -19.51 -11.45 -15.24
CA THR A 71 -18.87 -10.15 -15.47
C THR A 71 -19.37 -9.07 -14.53
N ALA A 72 -20.67 -9.07 -14.18
CA ALA A 72 -21.25 -8.08 -13.29
C ALA A 72 -20.72 -8.24 -11.88
N TRP A 73 -20.72 -9.46 -11.36
CA TRP A 73 -20.17 -9.79 -10.05
C TRP A 73 -18.65 -9.52 -9.98
N ALA A 74 -17.89 -9.93 -10.99
CA ALA A 74 -16.44 -9.73 -11.03
C ALA A 74 -16.08 -8.24 -11.03
N ASP A 75 -16.76 -7.42 -11.83
CA ASP A 75 -16.50 -5.97 -11.90
C ASP A 75 -16.90 -5.26 -10.61
N GLN A 76 -17.99 -5.67 -9.97
CA GLN A 76 -18.39 -5.14 -8.66
C GLN A 76 -17.35 -5.47 -7.60
N LEU A 77 -16.94 -6.74 -7.47
CA LEU A 77 -15.93 -7.14 -6.49
C LEU A 77 -14.59 -6.45 -6.72
N ARG A 78 -14.17 -6.30 -7.99
CA ARG A 78 -12.96 -5.54 -8.34
C ARG A 78 -13.02 -4.09 -7.87
N THR A 79 -14.16 -3.43 -8.05
CA THR A 79 -14.37 -2.05 -7.60
C THR A 79 -14.23 -1.93 -6.08
N GLU A 80 -14.81 -2.86 -5.34
CA GLU A 80 -14.73 -2.90 -3.89
C GLU A 80 -13.31 -3.20 -3.39
N LEU A 81 -12.61 -4.16 -4.01
CA LEU A 81 -11.22 -4.47 -3.69
C LEU A 81 -10.27 -3.31 -4.02
N ALA A 82 -10.53 -2.54 -5.08
CA ALA A 82 -9.79 -1.34 -5.42
C ALA A 82 -9.97 -0.24 -4.36
N TRP A 83 -11.21 -0.01 -3.92
CA TRP A 83 -11.52 0.92 -2.83
C TRP A 83 -10.77 0.52 -1.54
N LEU A 84 -10.86 -0.73 -1.12
CA LEU A 84 -10.18 -1.24 0.07
C LEU A 84 -8.66 -1.07 -0.03
N SER A 85 -8.08 -1.50 -1.16
CA SER A 85 -6.64 -1.37 -1.42
C SER A 85 -6.16 0.08 -1.38
N GLY A 86 -6.94 1.00 -1.92
CA GLY A 86 -6.66 2.44 -1.90
C GLY A 86 -6.67 2.99 -0.48
N THR A 87 -7.70 2.66 0.30
CA THR A 87 -7.85 3.12 1.69
C THR A 87 -6.68 2.64 2.56
N LEU A 88 -6.36 1.35 2.50
CA LEU A 88 -5.24 0.77 3.26
C LEU A 88 -3.86 1.26 2.78
N ALA A 89 -3.75 1.79 1.56
CA ALA A 89 -2.49 2.33 1.03
C ALA A 89 -2.15 3.72 1.57
N LEU A 90 -3.13 4.52 1.97
CA LEU A 90 -2.95 5.94 2.27
C LEU A 90 -1.97 6.18 3.43
N GLU A 91 -2.07 5.41 4.50
CA GLU A 91 -1.19 5.55 5.67
C GLU A 91 0.27 5.29 5.29
N HIS A 92 0.53 4.17 4.61
CA HIS A 92 1.87 3.82 4.14
C HIS A 92 2.40 4.83 3.11
N ALA A 93 1.55 5.36 2.24
CA ALA A 93 1.93 6.39 1.28
C ALA A 93 2.37 7.68 1.97
N CYS A 94 1.69 8.10 3.05
CA CYS A 94 2.08 9.26 3.84
C CYS A 94 3.44 9.05 4.52
N THR A 95 3.67 7.89 5.16
CA THR A 95 4.94 7.53 5.79
C THR A 95 6.09 7.51 4.77
N SER A 96 5.90 6.83 3.64
CA SER A 96 6.92 6.75 2.59
C SER A 96 7.23 8.11 1.96
N ARG A 97 6.23 8.99 1.85
CA ARG A 97 6.43 10.35 1.35
C ARG A 97 7.23 11.18 2.34
N LEU A 98 6.94 11.08 3.65
CA LEU A 98 7.68 11.77 4.69
C LEU A 98 9.17 11.40 4.66
N ILE A 99 9.48 10.11 4.67
CA ILE A 99 10.85 9.61 4.63
C ILE A 99 11.59 10.18 3.41
N ARG A 100 11.00 10.07 2.22
CA ARG A 100 11.64 10.57 0.97
C ARG A 100 11.87 12.08 0.98
N LEU A 101 10.94 12.86 1.53
CA LEU A 101 11.07 14.32 1.57
C LEU A 101 12.10 14.76 2.61
N VAL A 102 12.15 14.11 3.77
CA VAL A 102 13.17 14.38 4.79
C VAL A 102 14.56 14.02 4.27
N ASP A 103 14.72 12.87 3.61
CA ASP A 103 15.97 12.48 2.97
C ASP A 103 16.41 13.46 1.88
N ALA A 104 15.47 13.95 1.05
CA ALA A 104 15.78 14.95 0.03
C ALA A 104 16.23 16.27 0.65
N LEU A 105 15.57 16.74 1.71
CA LEU A 105 15.97 17.94 2.45
C LEU A 105 17.35 17.78 3.10
N SER A 106 17.64 16.63 3.69
CA SER A 106 18.95 16.33 4.27
C SER A 106 20.06 16.36 3.23
N ARG A 107 19.82 15.80 2.04
CA ARG A 107 20.79 15.84 0.92
C ARG A 107 21.03 17.27 0.42
N LEU A 108 19.99 18.07 0.30
CA LEU A 108 20.12 19.46 -0.11
C LEU A 108 20.88 20.29 0.93
N SER A 109 20.64 20.10 2.21
CA SER A 109 21.37 20.79 3.28
C SER A 109 22.83 20.33 3.40
N SER A 110 23.12 19.05 3.18
CA SER A 110 24.48 18.52 3.20
C SER A 110 25.28 18.90 1.95
N GLY A 111 24.63 18.98 0.78
CA GLY A 111 25.27 19.39 -0.48
C GLY A 111 25.77 20.82 -0.45
N THR A 112 25.09 21.72 0.25
CA THR A 112 25.55 23.09 0.47
C THR A 112 26.73 23.19 1.46
N ALA A 113 26.84 22.26 2.41
CA ALA A 113 27.97 22.22 3.36
C ALA A 113 29.26 21.67 2.73
N GLY A 114 29.17 20.77 1.73
CA GLY A 114 30.33 20.15 1.06
C GLY A 114 31.00 21.03 -0.02
N MET A 115 30.40 22.13 -0.42
CA MET A 115 30.98 23.07 -1.41
C MET A 115 31.81 24.20 -0.79
N THR A 116 32.03 24.22 0.51
CA THR A 116 32.99 25.12 1.18
C THR A 116 34.40 24.52 1.10
N GLY A 117 34.91 24.42 -0.13
CA GLY A 117 36.35 24.21 -0.36
C GLY A 117 37.16 25.39 0.23
N SER A 118 38.35 25.06 0.76
CA SER A 118 39.31 25.91 1.44
C SER A 118 39.71 27.20 0.65
N GLY A 119 38.84 28.21 0.68
CA GLY A 119 39.11 29.53 0.17
C GLY A 119 38.47 30.60 1.08
N PRO A 120 39.00 31.80 1.17
CA PRO A 120 38.40 32.89 1.96
C PRO A 120 37.00 33.19 1.40
N VAL A 121 35.97 32.71 2.11
CA VAL A 121 34.55 32.86 1.71
C VAL A 121 34.11 34.28 2.03
N PRO A 122 33.63 35.08 1.06
CA PRO A 122 33.06 36.40 1.35
C PRO A 122 31.86 36.22 2.32
N ALA A 123 31.80 37.08 3.33
CA ALA A 123 30.82 37.01 4.44
C ALA A 123 29.34 36.87 3.99
N ALA A 124 29.02 37.33 2.80
CA ALA A 124 27.70 37.21 2.18
C ALA A 124 27.27 35.73 1.92
N ARG A 125 28.20 34.85 1.49
CA ARG A 125 27.89 33.44 1.23
C ARG A 125 27.64 32.65 2.51
N GLY A 126 28.29 33.01 3.61
CA GLY A 126 28.03 32.36 4.92
C GLY A 126 26.62 32.64 5.43
N SER A 127 26.11 33.85 5.22
CA SER A 127 24.76 34.24 5.59
C SER A 127 23.68 33.56 4.73
N GLU A 128 23.91 33.42 3.43
CA GLU A 128 22.99 32.68 2.53
C GLU A 128 22.95 31.17 2.84
N ALA A 129 24.10 30.55 3.09
CA ALA A 129 24.15 29.14 3.46
C ALA A 129 23.47 28.88 4.81
N ALA A 130 23.66 29.76 5.80
CA ALA A 130 22.96 29.69 7.08
C ALA A 130 21.44 29.90 6.91
N GLY A 131 21.02 30.80 6.05
CA GLY A 131 19.61 31.03 5.71
C GLY A 131 18.96 29.82 5.03
N LEU A 132 19.66 29.14 4.15
CA LEU A 132 19.19 27.90 3.49
C LEU A 132 19.03 26.76 4.49
N THR A 133 19.96 26.57 5.45
CA THR A 133 19.84 25.54 6.48
C THR A 133 18.69 25.79 7.44
N VAL A 134 18.48 27.06 7.86
CA VAL A 134 17.32 27.45 8.69
C VAL A 134 16.01 27.27 7.91
N GLY A 135 15.99 27.65 6.64
CA GLY A 135 14.84 27.45 5.76
C GLY A 135 14.51 25.98 5.57
N ALA A 136 15.52 25.13 5.34
CA ALA A 136 15.36 23.70 5.22
C ALA A 136 14.84 23.06 6.52
N ALA A 137 15.31 23.47 7.68
CA ALA A 137 14.83 23.00 8.98
C ALA A 137 13.36 23.37 9.22
N ARG A 138 12.96 24.61 8.89
CA ARG A 138 11.56 25.04 8.97
C ARG A 138 10.67 24.27 8.00
N ALA A 139 11.11 24.08 6.76
CA ALA A 139 10.39 23.29 5.76
C ALA A 139 10.23 21.83 6.21
N GLY A 140 11.29 21.23 6.78
CA GLY A 140 11.27 19.90 7.35
C GLY A 140 10.22 19.74 8.45
N ALA A 141 10.21 20.66 9.43
CA ALA A 141 9.24 20.65 10.53
C ALA A 141 7.79 20.81 10.04
N LEU A 142 7.55 21.67 9.04
CA LEU A 142 6.22 21.84 8.44
C LEU A 142 5.78 20.58 7.70
N LEU A 143 6.65 19.97 6.91
CA LEU A 143 6.37 18.72 6.18
C LEU A 143 6.10 17.59 7.15
N GLU A 144 6.91 17.44 8.20
CA GLU A 144 6.71 16.42 9.23
C GLU A 144 5.35 16.58 9.91
N ARG A 145 5.00 17.79 10.32
CA ARG A 145 3.69 18.08 10.93
C ARG A 145 2.54 17.75 9.98
N GLN A 146 2.60 18.19 8.72
CA GLN A 146 1.52 17.96 7.75
C GLN A 146 1.36 16.48 7.42
N LEU A 147 2.46 15.77 7.20
CA LEU A 147 2.42 14.34 6.84
C LEU A 147 2.07 13.46 8.03
N THR A 148 2.45 13.83 9.26
CA THR A 148 2.00 13.15 10.48
C THR A 148 0.49 13.28 10.66
N LEU A 149 -0.07 14.48 10.47
CA LEU A 149 -1.52 14.69 10.50
C LEU A 149 -2.24 13.91 9.38
N ALA A 150 -1.69 13.91 8.17
CA ALA A 150 -2.24 13.14 7.06
C ALA A 150 -2.20 11.62 7.34
N ARG A 151 -1.10 11.12 7.93
CA ARG A 151 -0.97 9.72 8.36
C ARG A 151 -2.02 9.36 9.41
N THR A 152 -2.21 10.18 10.45
CA THR A 152 -3.20 9.94 11.49
C THR A 152 -4.62 9.87 10.91
N ARG A 153 -4.97 10.79 10.00
CA ARG A 153 -6.26 10.76 9.30
C ARG A 153 -6.41 9.50 8.44
N ALA A 154 -5.37 9.11 7.72
CA ALA A 154 -5.37 7.90 6.91
C ALA A 154 -5.53 6.65 7.77
N HIS A 155 -4.88 6.58 8.92
CA HIS A 155 -5.04 5.51 9.90
C HIS A 155 -6.48 5.41 10.42
N SER A 156 -7.06 6.53 10.86
CA SER A 156 -8.46 6.56 11.30
C SER A 156 -9.43 6.14 10.18
N ALA A 157 -9.18 6.59 8.94
CA ALA A 157 -9.99 6.19 7.79
C ALA A 157 -9.88 4.69 7.49
N SER A 158 -8.68 4.09 7.66
CA SER A 158 -8.47 2.64 7.50
C SER A 158 -9.26 1.85 8.55
N LEU A 159 -9.21 2.26 9.81
CA LEU A 159 -9.98 1.61 10.89
C LEU A 159 -11.49 1.72 10.66
N GLN A 160 -11.98 2.90 10.26
CA GLN A 160 -13.40 3.10 9.93
C GLN A 160 -13.82 2.24 8.73
N ALA A 161 -12.98 2.15 7.70
CA ALA A 161 -13.26 1.33 6.53
C ALA A 161 -13.37 -0.16 6.91
N LEU A 162 -12.44 -0.67 7.71
CA LEU A 162 -12.42 -2.08 8.16
C LEU A 162 -13.59 -2.42 9.11
N GLY A 163 -14.13 -1.45 9.84
CA GLY A 163 -15.35 -1.62 10.65
C GLY A 163 -16.66 -1.36 9.91
N SER A 164 -16.61 -1.04 8.60
CA SER A 164 -17.81 -0.67 7.85
C SER A 164 -18.59 -1.88 7.31
N ALA A 165 -19.90 -1.74 7.16
CA ALA A 165 -20.75 -2.74 6.48
C ALA A 165 -20.28 -3.03 5.04
N ARG A 166 -19.72 -2.02 4.37
CA ARG A 166 -19.11 -2.17 3.03
C ARG A 166 -17.94 -3.16 3.04
N PHE A 167 -17.08 -3.06 4.04
CA PHE A 167 -15.95 -3.99 4.19
C PHE A 167 -16.43 -5.41 4.49
N HIS A 168 -17.43 -5.58 5.36
CA HIS A 168 -17.99 -6.90 5.65
C HIS A 168 -18.55 -7.55 4.39
N ALA A 169 -19.27 -6.81 3.57
CA ALA A 169 -19.74 -7.32 2.27
C ALA A 169 -18.60 -7.75 1.33
N VAL A 170 -17.46 -7.03 1.34
CA VAL A 170 -16.27 -7.44 0.60
C VAL A 170 -15.68 -8.73 1.16
N ALA A 171 -15.57 -8.84 2.49
CA ALA A 171 -15.05 -10.02 3.15
C ALA A 171 -15.91 -11.26 2.86
N ASP A 172 -17.24 -11.10 2.90
CA ASP A 172 -18.19 -12.16 2.56
C ASP A 172 -18.06 -12.59 1.08
N ALA A 173 -17.96 -11.62 0.16
CA ALA A 173 -17.75 -11.91 -1.25
C ALA A 173 -16.41 -12.60 -1.53
N VAL A 174 -15.36 -12.28 -0.78
CA VAL A 174 -14.06 -12.99 -0.86
C VAL A 174 -14.14 -14.37 -0.21
N ALA A 175 -14.91 -14.53 0.87
CA ALA A 175 -15.11 -15.84 1.52
C ALA A 175 -15.82 -16.83 0.59
N LEU A 176 -16.67 -16.36 -0.34
CA LEU A 176 -17.27 -17.23 -1.38
C LEU A 176 -16.25 -17.77 -2.39
N LEU A 177 -15.05 -17.17 -2.46
CA LEU A 177 -13.93 -17.65 -3.27
C LEU A 177 -13.04 -18.66 -2.50
N ALA A 178 -13.20 -18.78 -1.20
CA ALA A 178 -12.41 -19.67 -0.35
C ALA A 178 -13.11 -21.02 -0.15
#